data_14029caff54461bacc9131f9bca8fb27
#
_entry.id   14029caff54461bacc9131f9bca8fb27
#
_cell.length_a   1.000
_cell.length_b   1.000
_cell.length_c   1.000
_cell.angle_alpha   90.00
_cell.angle_beta   90.00
_cell.angle_gamma   90.00
#
_symmetry.space_group_name_H-M   'P 1'
#
loop_
_entity.id
_entity.type
_entity.pdbx_description
1 polymer ?
#
loop_
_entity_poly.entity_id
_entity_poly.type
_entity_poly.pdbx_seq_one_letter_code
_entity_poly.pdbx_strand_id
1 'polypeptide(L)'
;MTGIMQTVRLHADWEPKPDFVLGVKDIEGRQTYLGSKVWRNPTMKIEEINIPKPGPGKVLIEVKACGICGSDVHMAQPDDDAYIWYPGLTGFPCTLGHELSGIVVEAGPGAYDKNTNKPFKGGEWVCAEEMLWCGSCQPCADGWPNHCERLDEI
;
A
#
# COMPACT_ATOMS: atom_id res chain seq x y z
N MET A 1 8.03 -5.85 -18.51
CA MET A 1 6.80 -5.51 -19.28
C MET A 1 6.70 -3.99 -19.39
N THR A 2 6.33 -3.42 -20.51
CA THR A 2 6.09 -1.96 -20.66
C THR A 2 4.70 -1.80 -21.26
N GLY A 3 3.93 -0.85 -20.75
CA GLY A 3 2.57 -0.62 -21.24
C GLY A 3 1.76 0.23 -20.27
N ILE A 4 0.50 0.40 -20.60
CA ILE A 4 -0.49 1.13 -19.80
C ILE A 4 -1.47 0.12 -19.22
N MET A 5 -1.91 0.33 -17.99
CA MET A 5 -2.97 -0.43 -17.35
C MET A 5 -4.03 0.50 -16.77
N GLN A 6 -5.27 0.01 -16.71
CA GLN A 6 -6.33 0.70 -15.98
C GLN A 6 -6.28 0.32 -14.50
N THR A 7 -6.51 1.28 -13.64
CA THR A 7 -6.61 1.07 -12.19
C THR A 7 -7.68 1.96 -11.59
N VAL A 8 -8.27 1.49 -10.51
CA VAL A 8 -9.14 2.32 -9.67
C VAL A 8 -8.26 3.01 -8.65
N ARG A 9 -8.26 4.34 -8.68
CA ARG A 9 -7.51 5.16 -7.73
C ARG A 9 -8.44 5.98 -6.85
N LEU A 10 -8.09 6.05 -5.59
CA LEU A 10 -8.73 6.91 -4.61
C LEU A 10 -7.93 8.20 -4.48
N HIS A 11 -8.63 9.31 -4.62
CA HIS A 11 -8.13 10.67 -4.41
C HIS A 11 -8.78 11.25 -3.17
N ALA A 12 -8.07 12.14 -2.48
CA ALA A 12 -8.63 12.97 -1.42
C ALA A 12 -7.88 14.30 -1.36
N ASP A 13 -8.56 15.31 -0.81
CA ASP A 13 -7.99 16.63 -0.62
C ASP A 13 -7.21 16.69 0.70
N TRP A 14 -6.01 17.27 0.68
CA TRP A 14 -5.25 17.54 1.88
C TRP A 14 -5.78 18.80 2.56
N GLU A 15 -6.63 18.62 3.56
CA GLU A 15 -7.31 19.68 4.31
C GLU A 15 -7.33 19.34 5.81
N PRO A 16 -6.22 19.60 6.54
CA PRO A 16 -6.16 19.29 7.96
C PRO A 16 -7.27 19.99 8.77
N LYS A 17 -7.84 19.27 9.73
CA LYS A 17 -8.80 19.87 10.67
C LYS A 17 -8.14 21.01 11.43
N PRO A 18 -8.87 22.12 11.73
CA PRO A 18 -8.28 23.33 12.31
C PRO A 18 -7.59 23.12 13.68
N ASP A 19 -8.01 22.12 14.43
CA ASP A 19 -7.50 21.74 15.73
C ASP A 19 -6.43 20.64 15.68
N PHE A 20 -6.11 20.15 14.49
CA PHE A 20 -5.11 19.09 14.32
C PHE A 20 -3.71 19.67 14.11
N VAL A 21 -2.80 19.32 15.01
CA VAL A 21 -1.40 19.73 14.93
C VAL A 21 -0.63 18.71 14.09
N LEU A 22 -0.17 19.14 12.91
CA LEU A 22 0.65 18.33 12.02
C LEU A 22 2.06 18.14 12.58
N GLY A 23 2.56 16.90 12.53
CA GLY A 23 3.97 16.59 12.72
C GLY A 23 4.79 16.92 11.46
N VAL A 24 6.11 16.99 11.61
CA VAL A 24 7.02 17.27 10.47
C VAL A 24 6.88 16.25 9.36
N LYS A 25 6.78 14.96 9.68
CA LYS A 25 6.59 13.87 8.71
C LYS A 25 5.27 13.99 7.94
N ASP A 26 4.20 14.41 8.60
CA ASP A 26 2.89 14.61 7.98
C ASP A 26 2.93 15.69 6.90
N ILE A 27 3.68 16.75 7.13
CA ILE A 27 3.82 17.87 6.19
C ILE A 27 4.69 17.48 4.99
N GLU A 28 5.82 16.85 5.24
CA GLU A 28 6.84 16.55 4.22
C GLU A 28 6.31 15.58 3.15
N GLY A 29 5.68 14.50 3.54
CA GLY A 29 5.21 13.46 2.62
C GLY A 29 3.73 13.56 2.26
N ARG A 30 2.97 14.47 2.87
CA ARG A 30 1.50 14.41 2.87
C ARG A 30 0.98 13.02 3.20
N GLN A 31 1.62 12.38 4.16
CA GLN A 31 1.26 11.09 4.71
C GLN A 31 1.12 11.23 6.21
N THR A 32 0.13 10.55 6.79
CA THR A 32 -0.11 10.62 8.23
C THR A 32 -0.74 9.34 8.74
N TYR A 33 -0.41 8.98 9.98
CA TYR A 33 -1.10 7.92 10.72
C TYR A 33 -2.52 8.29 11.16
N LEU A 34 -2.93 9.54 10.95
CA LEU A 34 -4.25 10.03 11.29
C LEU A 34 -4.97 10.60 10.05
N GLY A 35 -5.10 9.76 9.02
CA GLY A 35 -5.74 10.12 7.76
C GLY A 35 -7.10 10.79 7.93
N SER A 36 -7.90 10.32 8.91
CA SER A 36 -9.20 10.89 9.27
C SER A 36 -9.15 12.32 9.84
N LYS A 37 -7.98 12.89 10.04
CA LYS A 37 -7.80 14.28 10.51
C LYS A 37 -7.37 15.24 9.42
N VAL A 38 -6.96 14.72 8.25
CA VAL A 38 -6.32 15.53 7.21
C VAL A 38 -6.84 15.29 5.80
N TRP A 39 -7.40 14.11 5.51
CA TRP A 39 -7.86 13.78 4.18
C TRP A 39 -9.37 13.89 4.05
N ARG A 40 -9.83 14.71 3.10
CA ARG A 40 -11.22 15.07 2.90
C ARG A 40 -11.69 14.80 1.47
N ASN A 41 -13.00 14.68 1.26
CA ASN A 41 -13.63 14.52 -0.05
C ASN A 41 -13.08 13.32 -0.85
N PRO A 42 -13.08 12.09 -0.31
CA PRO A 42 -12.59 10.94 -1.04
C PRO A 42 -13.38 10.69 -2.33
N THR A 43 -12.69 10.49 -3.44
CA THR A 43 -13.32 10.22 -4.75
C THR A 43 -12.56 9.12 -5.48
N MET A 44 -13.29 8.12 -6.00
CA MET A 44 -12.70 7.06 -6.81
C MET A 44 -12.74 7.44 -8.29
N LYS A 45 -11.64 7.16 -8.99
CA LYS A 45 -11.51 7.38 -10.43
C LYS A 45 -10.87 6.17 -11.09
N ILE A 46 -11.31 5.85 -12.30
CA ILE A 46 -10.60 4.91 -13.18
C ILE A 46 -9.57 5.71 -13.96
N GLU A 47 -8.32 5.34 -13.83
CA GLU A 47 -7.19 6.03 -14.46
C GLU A 47 -6.30 5.06 -15.23
N GLU A 48 -5.67 5.56 -16.26
CA GLU A 48 -4.61 4.87 -16.97
C GLU A 48 -3.26 5.26 -16.37
N ILE A 49 -2.50 4.26 -15.96
CA ILE A 49 -1.15 4.45 -15.44
C ILE A 49 -0.16 3.53 -16.15
N ASN A 50 1.10 3.90 -16.14
CA ASN A 50 2.15 3.02 -16.63
C ASN A 50 2.23 1.76 -15.76
N ILE A 51 2.40 0.59 -16.40
CA ILE A 51 2.72 -0.64 -15.69
C ILE A 51 4.03 -0.42 -14.94
N PRO A 52 4.06 -0.60 -13.59
CA PRO A 52 5.26 -0.37 -12.80
C PRO A 52 6.36 -1.39 -13.14
N LYS A 53 7.61 -1.03 -12.87
CA LYS A 53 8.73 -1.96 -12.94
C LYS A 53 9.14 -2.36 -11.53
N PRO A 54 9.37 -3.66 -11.28
CA PRO A 54 9.81 -4.09 -9.97
C PRO A 54 11.24 -3.62 -9.69
N GLY A 55 11.42 -2.93 -8.56
CA GLY A 55 12.74 -2.59 -8.04
C GLY A 55 13.45 -3.80 -7.42
N PRO A 56 14.67 -3.61 -6.86
CA PRO A 56 15.39 -4.66 -6.16
C PRO A 56 14.55 -5.28 -5.04
N GLY A 57 14.53 -6.60 -4.96
CA GLY A 57 13.76 -7.36 -3.97
C GLY A 57 12.24 -7.40 -4.18
N LYS A 58 11.73 -6.75 -5.22
CA LYS A 58 10.28 -6.66 -5.51
C LYS A 58 9.89 -7.51 -6.72
N VAL A 59 8.61 -7.85 -6.80
CA VAL A 59 8.02 -8.56 -7.95
C VAL A 59 6.86 -7.75 -8.53
N LEU A 60 6.65 -7.87 -9.83
CA LEU A 60 5.44 -7.40 -10.50
C LEU A 60 4.46 -8.56 -10.58
N ILE A 61 3.26 -8.36 -10.06
CA ILE A 61 2.20 -9.36 -10.01
C ILE A 61 1.08 -8.96 -10.96
N GLU A 62 0.70 -9.86 -11.86
CA GLU A 62 -0.57 -9.75 -12.58
C GLU A 62 -1.68 -10.23 -11.65
N VAL A 63 -2.43 -9.28 -11.08
CA VAL A 63 -3.50 -9.56 -10.12
C VAL A 63 -4.63 -10.33 -10.80
N LYS A 64 -5.04 -11.46 -10.22
CA LYS A 64 -6.15 -12.29 -10.71
C LYS A 64 -7.38 -12.17 -9.83
N ALA A 65 -7.20 -11.89 -8.56
CA ALA A 65 -8.27 -11.60 -7.60
C ALA A 65 -7.75 -10.66 -6.52
N CYS A 66 -8.63 -9.80 -6.03
CA CYS A 66 -8.36 -8.92 -4.91
C CYS A 66 -9.58 -8.85 -4.01
N GLY A 67 -9.40 -9.07 -2.72
CA GLY A 67 -10.42 -8.88 -1.70
C GLY A 67 -10.68 -7.38 -1.47
N ILE A 68 -11.78 -7.10 -0.79
CA ILE A 68 -12.12 -5.76 -0.30
C ILE A 68 -12.02 -5.81 1.22
N CYS A 69 -11.04 -5.13 1.78
CA CYS A 69 -10.87 -4.99 3.22
C CYS A 69 -11.75 -3.88 3.79
N GLY A 70 -12.03 -3.94 5.09
CA GLY A 70 -12.67 -2.85 5.81
C GLY A 70 -11.89 -1.53 5.72
N SER A 71 -10.56 -1.58 5.62
CA SER A 71 -9.71 -0.39 5.43
C SER A 71 -9.94 0.31 4.09
N ASP A 72 -10.16 -0.45 2.99
CA ASP A 72 -10.52 0.13 1.68
C ASP A 72 -11.85 0.90 1.78
N VAL A 73 -12.84 0.32 2.49
CA VAL A 73 -14.15 0.96 2.72
C VAL A 73 -13.97 2.21 3.57
N HIS A 74 -13.19 2.15 4.65
CA HIS A 74 -12.96 3.29 5.55
C HIS A 74 -12.19 4.43 4.88
N MET A 75 -11.33 4.13 3.92
CA MET A 75 -10.68 5.17 3.12
C MET A 75 -11.62 5.81 2.08
N ALA A 76 -12.54 5.02 1.51
CA ALA A 76 -13.43 5.47 0.45
C ALA A 76 -14.71 6.15 0.96
N GLN A 77 -15.15 5.86 2.18
CA GLN A 77 -16.33 6.45 2.78
C GLN A 77 -15.96 7.66 3.66
N PRO A 78 -16.56 8.84 3.39
CA PRO A 78 -16.38 10.00 4.26
C PRO A 78 -17.29 9.95 5.49
N ASP A 79 -16.88 10.65 6.55
CA ASP A 79 -17.73 11.02 7.68
C ASP A 79 -18.68 12.19 7.31
N ASP A 80 -19.49 12.65 8.28
CA ASP A 80 -20.44 13.75 8.07
C ASP A 80 -19.75 15.09 7.71
N ASP A 81 -18.46 15.24 8.06
CA ASP A 81 -17.65 16.40 7.73
C ASP A 81 -16.82 16.18 6.44
N ALA A 82 -17.09 15.11 5.72
CA ALA A 82 -16.42 14.66 4.51
C ALA A 82 -14.98 14.17 4.67
N TYR A 83 -14.50 13.90 5.89
CA TYR A 83 -13.19 13.27 6.12
C TYR A 83 -13.28 11.76 6.01
N ILE A 84 -12.18 11.11 5.54
CA ILE A 84 -12.08 9.65 5.51
C ILE A 84 -12.14 9.09 6.93
N TRP A 85 -12.59 7.85 7.07
CA TRP A 85 -12.67 7.18 8.38
C TRP A 85 -11.39 6.48 8.79
N TYR A 86 -10.49 6.25 7.83
CA TYR A 86 -9.29 5.47 8.07
C TYR A 86 -8.28 6.22 8.95
N PRO A 87 -7.92 5.69 10.11
CA PRO A 87 -7.02 6.36 11.04
C PRO A 87 -5.53 6.06 10.76
N GLY A 88 -5.24 5.10 9.88
CA GLY A 88 -3.88 4.64 9.59
C GLY A 88 -3.10 5.54 8.63
N LEU A 89 -1.88 5.12 8.34
CA LEU A 89 -1.00 5.80 7.39
C LEU A 89 -1.65 5.87 6.01
N THR A 90 -1.81 7.06 5.49
CA THR A 90 -2.44 7.29 4.19
C THR A 90 -1.74 8.39 3.41
N GLY A 91 -1.67 8.20 2.10
CA GLY A 91 -1.23 9.20 1.14
C GLY A 91 -2.03 9.05 -0.15
N PHE A 92 -2.48 10.15 -0.73
CA PHE A 92 -3.29 10.15 -1.94
C PHE A 92 -2.60 10.88 -3.11
N PRO A 93 -2.88 10.46 -4.35
CA PRO A 93 -3.78 9.38 -4.76
C PRO A 93 -3.16 7.99 -4.51
N CYS A 94 -3.98 7.03 -4.07
CA CYS A 94 -3.56 5.64 -3.87
C CYS A 94 -4.40 4.66 -4.68
N THR A 95 -3.85 3.46 -4.94
CA THR A 95 -4.60 2.34 -5.49
C THR A 95 -5.08 1.48 -4.33
N LEU A 96 -6.38 1.23 -4.26
CA LEU A 96 -6.97 0.38 -3.24
C LEU A 96 -6.75 -1.10 -3.54
N GLY A 97 -6.93 -1.93 -2.51
CA GLY A 97 -6.82 -3.37 -2.59
C GLY A 97 -5.42 -3.90 -2.23
N HIS A 98 -5.34 -4.60 -1.12
CA HIS A 98 -4.10 -5.18 -0.57
C HIS A 98 -4.23 -6.67 -0.25
N GLU A 99 -5.43 -7.24 -0.35
CA GLU A 99 -5.72 -8.68 -0.18
C GLU A 99 -5.70 -9.36 -1.56
N LEU A 100 -4.55 -9.42 -2.20
CA LEU A 100 -4.46 -9.84 -3.60
C LEU A 100 -3.83 -11.22 -3.78
N SER A 101 -4.25 -11.90 -4.85
CA SER A 101 -3.56 -13.06 -5.40
C SER A 101 -3.35 -12.91 -6.91
N GLY A 102 -2.31 -13.53 -7.43
CA GLY A 102 -1.99 -13.40 -8.84
C GLY A 102 -0.76 -14.18 -9.25
N ILE A 103 -0.25 -13.83 -10.43
CA ILE A 103 0.90 -14.49 -11.04
C ILE A 103 2.07 -13.49 -11.09
N VAL A 104 3.24 -13.92 -10.65
CA VAL A 104 4.47 -13.14 -10.83
C VAL A 104 4.79 -13.07 -12.31
N VAL A 105 4.86 -11.87 -12.89
CA VAL A 105 5.17 -11.66 -14.31
C VAL A 105 6.56 -11.11 -14.54
N GLU A 106 7.12 -10.44 -13.54
CA GLU A 106 8.49 -9.93 -13.59
C GLU A 106 9.07 -9.88 -12.16
N ALA A 107 10.34 -10.23 -12.00
CA ALA A 107 11.05 -10.16 -10.74
C ALA A 107 12.22 -9.18 -10.84
N GLY A 108 12.31 -8.26 -9.90
CA GLY A 108 13.44 -7.37 -9.76
C GLY A 108 14.69 -8.10 -9.23
N PRO A 109 15.86 -7.47 -9.33
CA PRO A 109 17.11 -8.06 -8.85
C PRO A 109 17.01 -8.50 -7.39
N GLY A 110 17.40 -9.75 -7.11
CA GLY A 110 17.42 -10.30 -5.76
C GLY A 110 16.04 -10.62 -5.15
N ALA A 111 14.96 -10.57 -5.93
CA ALA A 111 13.65 -11.01 -5.48
C ALA A 111 13.60 -12.52 -5.34
N TYR A 112 13.21 -13.00 -4.17
CA TYR A 112 13.07 -14.42 -3.88
C TYR A 112 11.87 -14.69 -2.95
N ASP A 113 11.33 -15.91 -3.08
CA ASP A 113 10.28 -16.39 -2.18
C ASP A 113 10.91 -16.78 -0.83
N LYS A 114 10.53 -16.08 0.22
CA LYS A 114 11.05 -16.30 1.58
C LYS A 114 10.69 -17.67 2.15
N ASN A 115 9.57 -18.26 1.71
CA ASN A 115 9.13 -19.56 2.20
C ASN A 115 9.94 -20.71 1.61
N THR A 116 10.30 -20.61 0.34
CA THR A 116 11.04 -21.66 -0.39
C THR A 116 12.52 -21.34 -0.52
N ASN A 117 12.93 -20.12 -0.20
CA ASN A 117 14.28 -19.57 -0.39
C ASN A 117 14.78 -19.69 -1.84
N LYS A 118 13.87 -19.56 -2.81
CA LYS A 118 14.16 -19.64 -4.24
C LYS A 118 13.88 -18.29 -4.91
N PRO A 119 14.68 -17.90 -5.92
CA PRO A 119 14.38 -16.71 -6.70
C PRO A 119 13.10 -16.90 -7.50
N PHE A 120 12.30 -15.85 -7.63
CA PHE A 120 11.17 -15.83 -8.55
C PHE A 120 11.67 -15.85 -9.99
N LYS A 121 10.98 -16.64 -10.83
CA LYS A 121 11.31 -16.81 -12.26
C LYS A 121 10.25 -16.23 -13.19
N GLY A 122 9.07 -15.95 -12.68
CA GLY A 122 7.86 -15.62 -13.42
C GLY A 122 7.00 -16.87 -13.66
N GLY A 123 5.69 -16.68 -13.55
CA GLY A 123 4.68 -17.74 -13.66
C GLY A 123 4.26 -18.35 -12.33
N GLU A 124 4.88 -17.99 -11.20
CA GLU A 124 4.48 -18.47 -9.89
C GLU A 124 3.17 -17.81 -9.44
N TRP A 125 2.26 -18.63 -8.90
CA TRP A 125 1.09 -18.13 -8.18
C TRP A 125 1.51 -17.67 -6.79
N VAL A 126 1.07 -16.47 -6.43
CA VAL A 126 1.36 -15.85 -5.14
C VAL A 126 0.10 -15.23 -4.53
N CYS A 127 0.11 -15.15 -3.21
CA CYS A 127 -0.83 -14.38 -2.42
C CYS A 127 -0.02 -13.36 -1.62
N ALA A 128 -0.44 -12.11 -1.60
CA ALA A 128 0.25 -11.08 -0.84
C ALA A 128 -0.08 -11.20 0.64
N GLU A 129 0.94 -11.11 1.48
CA GLU A 129 0.78 -10.85 2.91
C GLU A 129 0.46 -9.37 3.09
N GLU A 130 -0.58 -9.06 3.86
CA GLU A 130 -1.00 -7.66 4.09
C GLU A 130 0.06 -6.84 4.83
N MET A 131 0.78 -7.50 5.73
CA MET A 131 1.80 -6.86 6.55
C MET A 131 3.18 -7.04 5.91
N LEU A 132 3.80 -5.93 5.53
CA LEU A 132 5.17 -5.91 5.08
C LEU A 132 6.10 -5.65 6.26
N TRP A 133 7.19 -6.42 6.35
CA TRP A 133 8.21 -6.24 7.40
C TRP A 133 9.60 -6.28 6.82
N CYS A 134 10.52 -5.57 7.46
CA CYS A 134 11.89 -5.41 6.93
C CYS A 134 12.74 -6.68 6.98
N GLY A 135 12.42 -7.63 7.87
CA GLY A 135 13.17 -8.89 8.03
C GLY A 135 14.56 -8.75 8.67
N SER A 136 14.96 -7.55 9.14
CA SER A 136 16.34 -7.30 9.61
C SER A 136 16.44 -6.49 10.90
N CYS A 137 15.37 -5.92 11.43
CA CYS A 137 15.36 -5.31 12.76
C CYS A 137 15.28 -6.38 13.85
N GLN A 138 15.54 -6.00 15.10
CA GLN A 138 15.58 -6.95 16.22
C GLN A 138 14.27 -7.73 16.38
N PRO A 139 13.06 -7.10 16.41
CA PRO A 139 11.82 -7.85 16.48
C PRO A 139 11.63 -8.85 15.33
N CYS A 140 11.99 -8.49 14.10
CA CYS A 140 11.92 -9.41 12.97
C CYS A 140 12.86 -10.61 13.13
N ALA A 141 14.06 -10.38 13.60
CA ALA A 141 15.06 -11.45 13.87
C ALA A 141 14.60 -12.38 14.98
N ASP A 142 13.86 -11.87 15.97
CA ASP A 142 13.30 -12.62 17.09
C ASP A 142 11.99 -13.36 16.73
N GLY A 143 11.50 -13.25 15.48
CA GLY A 143 10.29 -13.90 15.01
C GLY A 143 8.97 -13.13 15.29
N TRP A 144 9.06 -11.85 15.60
CA TRP A 144 7.94 -10.96 15.85
C TRP A 144 7.80 -9.89 14.74
N PRO A 145 7.52 -10.28 13.49
CA PRO A 145 7.47 -9.33 12.38
C PRO A 145 6.34 -8.29 12.51
N ASN A 146 5.28 -8.59 13.26
CA ASN A 146 4.22 -7.66 13.60
C ASN A 146 4.68 -6.49 14.50
N HIS A 147 5.86 -6.58 15.09
CA HIS A 147 6.53 -5.51 15.83
C HIS A 147 7.69 -4.89 15.05
N CYS A 148 7.69 -5.01 13.73
CA CYS A 148 8.73 -4.43 12.89
C CYS A 148 8.87 -2.92 13.13
N GLU A 149 10.10 -2.48 13.42
CA GLU A 149 10.41 -1.07 13.68
C GLU A 149 10.35 -0.19 12.43
N ARG A 150 10.22 -0.80 11.24
CA ARG A 150 10.23 -0.12 9.93
C ARG A 150 9.03 -0.51 9.06
N LEU A 151 7.87 -0.77 9.67
CA LEU A 151 6.66 -1.13 8.93
C LEU A 151 6.22 -0.07 7.93
N ASP A 152 6.45 1.18 8.26
CA ASP A 152 6.08 2.37 7.49
C ASP A 152 7.12 2.79 6.44
N GLU A 153 8.27 2.12 6.38
CA GLU A 153 9.37 2.45 5.47
C GLU A 153 9.49 1.50 4.27
N ILE A 154 8.60 0.51 4.14
CA ILE A 154 8.73 -0.62 3.21
C ILE A 154 7.95 -0.38 1.92
#